data_7f9ae372b4137ff35097621e8775275e
#
_entry.id   7f9ae372b4137ff35097621e8775275e
#
_cell.length_a   1.000
_cell.length_b   1.000
_cell.length_c   1.000
_cell.angle_alpha   90.00
_cell.angle_beta   90.00
_cell.angle_gamma   90.00
#
_symmetry.space_group_name_H-M   'P 1'
#
loop_
_entity.id
_entity.type
_entity.pdbx_description
1 polymer ?
#
loop_
_entity_poly.entity_id
_entity_poly.type
_entity_poly.pdbx_seq_one_letter_code
_entity_poly.pdbx_strand_id
1 'polypeptide(L)'
;DRWPEWTTARFFGFLRSGLREKFNRYPPKYESIKRAAITVQDGHYKTGAKKDQPKYKKQYQCSECKDYFIQKDIQVDHIVPAGSLKSFDDLVTFADRLFCGVDGLQVMCKPCHSTKTKQEKSNGK
;
A
#
# COMPACT_ATOMS: atom_id res chain seq x y z
N ASP A 1 -0.78 32.12 -12.18
CA ASP A 1 0.01 31.05 -11.57
C ASP A 1 -0.03 31.12 -10.06
N ARG A 2 -0.09 29.94 -9.42
CA ARG A 2 -0.08 29.86 -7.95
C ARG A 2 1.30 30.17 -7.37
N TRP A 3 2.33 29.77 -8.08
CA TRP A 3 3.71 30.03 -7.70
C TRP A 3 4.54 30.20 -8.97
N PRO A 4 4.92 31.43 -9.30
CA PRO A 4 5.55 31.72 -10.60
C PRO A 4 6.86 30.98 -10.85
N GLU A 5 7.55 30.56 -9.79
CA GLU A 5 8.84 29.86 -9.92
C GLU A 5 8.69 28.40 -10.22
N TRP A 6 7.48 27.84 -10.13
CA TRP A 6 7.23 26.44 -10.41
C TRP A 6 6.56 26.25 -11.76
N THR A 7 6.99 25.22 -12.48
CA THR A 7 6.27 24.78 -13.66
C THR A 7 4.97 24.12 -13.24
N THR A 8 4.04 23.99 -14.19
CA THR A 8 2.80 23.24 -13.96
C THR A 8 3.10 21.80 -13.55
N ALA A 9 4.06 21.16 -14.22
CA ALA A 9 4.43 19.79 -13.88
C ALA A 9 4.92 19.67 -12.43
N ARG A 10 5.72 20.62 -11.97
CA ARG A 10 6.23 20.62 -10.60
C ARG A 10 5.11 20.79 -9.58
N PHE A 11 4.15 21.67 -9.87
CA PHE A 11 2.99 21.88 -9.00
C PHE A 11 2.18 20.59 -8.84
N PHE A 12 1.84 19.93 -9.95
CA PHE A 12 1.04 18.70 -9.88
C PHE A 12 1.81 17.52 -9.31
N GLY A 13 3.13 17.49 -9.49
CA GLY A 13 3.98 16.53 -8.77
C GLY A 13 3.94 16.71 -7.27
N PHE A 14 3.98 17.96 -6.81
CA PHE A 14 3.85 18.32 -5.41
C PHE A 14 2.48 17.89 -4.85
N LEU A 15 1.41 18.19 -5.57
CA LEU A 15 0.05 17.84 -5.15
C LEU A 15 -0.11 16.31 -5.07
N ARG A 16 0.36 15.60 -6.10
CA ARG A 16 0.30 14.14 -6.12
C ARG A 16 1.07 13.54 -4.95
N SER A 17 2.26 14.05 -4.68
CA SER A 17 3.09 13.58 -3.57
C SER A 17 2.39 13.78 -2.23
N GLY A 18 1.76 14.95 -2.03
CA GLY A 18 1.03 15.22 -0.80
C GLY A 18 -0.15 14.29 -0.61
N LEU A 19 -0.91 14.01 -1.66
CA LEU A 19 -2.04 13.11 -1.58
C LEU A 19 -1.57 11.67 -1.29
N ARG A 20 -0.51 11.21 -1.94
CA ARG A 20 0.05 9.87 -1.69
C ARG A 20 0.60 9.74 -0.27
N GLU A 21 1.18 10.81 0.26
CA GLU A 21 1.64 10.81 1.65
C GLU A 21 0.47 10.65 2.62
N LYS A 22 -0.64 11.34 2.35
CA LYS A 22 -1.83 11.20 3.18
C LYS A 22 -2.44 9.81 3.13
N PHE A 23 -2.25 9.09 2.04
CA PHE A 23 -2.71 7.71 1.94
C PHE A 23 -2.09 6.85 3.05
N ASN A 24 -0.90 7.17 3.53
CA ASN A 24 -0.26 6.43 4.61
C ASN A 24 -1.04 6.51 5.93
N ARG A 25 -1.98 7.44 6.04
CA ARG A 25 -2.86 7.59 7.22
C ARG A 25 -4.30 7.21 6.92
N TYR A 26 -4.55 6.66 5.74
CA TYR A 26 -5.90 6.33 5.30
C TYR A 26 -6.37 5.02 5.94
N PRO A 27 -7.48 5.03 6.71
CA PRO A 27 -7.91 3.84 7.45
C PRO A 27 -8.09 2.58 6.61
N PRO A 28 -8.67 2.60 5.39
CA PRO A 28 -8.80 1.39 4.59
C PRO A 28 -7.47 0.70 4.28
N LYS A 29 -6.35 1.45 4.22
CA LYS A 29 -5.03 0.84 4.05
C LYS A 29 -4.74 -0.15 5.17
N TYR A 30 -4.98 0.27 6.41
CA TYR A 30 -4.69 -0.57 7.58
C TYR A 30 -5.71 -1.68 7.73
N GLU A 31 -6.94 -1.45 7.31
CA GLU A 31 -7.95 -2.49 7.29
C GLU A 31 -7.58 -3.60 6.31
N SER A 32 -7.04 -3.27 5.14
CA SER A 32 -6.62 -4.27 4.17
C SER A 32 -5.46 -5.12 4.72
N ILE A 33 -4.54 -4.51 5.44
CA ILE A 33 -3.45 -5.23 6.11
C ILE A 33 -4.01 -6.19 7.16
N LYS A 34 -4.93 -5.68 7.98
CA LYS A 34 -5.57 -6.47 9.03
C LYS A 34 -6.31 -7.68 8.47
N ARG A 35 -7.01 -7.53 7.35
CA ARG A 35 -7.74 -8.62 6.71
C ARG A 35 -6.82 -9.68 6.11
N ALA A 36 -5.59 -9.30 5.73
CA ALA A 36 -4.61 -10.24 5.20
C ALA A 36 -3.85 -10.98 6.29
N ALA A 37 -4.00 -10.59 7.54
CA ALA A 37 -3.23 -11.13 8.65
C ALA A 37 -3.75 -12.50 9.08
N ILE A 38 -2.80 -13.40 9.39
CA ILE A 38 -3.09 -14.63 10.11
C ILE A 38 -2.15 -14.70 11.32
N THR A 39 -2.56 -15.45 12.33
CA THR A 39 -1.74 -15.67 13.51
C THR A 39 -1.20 -17.09 13.48
N VAL A 40 0.12 -17.22 13.60
CA VAL A 40 0.77 -18.53 13.63
C VAL A 40 1.62 -18.65 14.88
N GLN A 41 1.79 -19.88 15.37
CA GLN A 41 2.67 -20.13 16.50
C GLN A 41 4.12 -20.00 16.07
N ASP A 42 4.93 -19.32 16.86
CA ASP A 42 6.35 -19.10 16.62
C ASP A 42 7.13 -19.55 17.85
N GLY A 43 7.12 -20.87 18.09
CA GLY A 43 7.81 -21.46 19.22
C GLY A 43 7.18 -21.13 20.56
N HIS A 44 8.02 -21.00 21.57
CA HIS A 44 7.62 -20.72 22.95
C HIS A 44 8.49 -19.63 23.52
N TYR A 45 7.96 -18.92 24.52
CA TYR A 45 8.76 -17.93 25.24
C TYR A 45 9.87 -18.63 26.00
N LYS A 46 11.07 -18.09 25.94
CA LYS A 46 12.27 -18.68 26.55
C LYS A 46 12.58 -18.09 27.90
N THR A 47 12.07 -16.89 28.18
CA THR A 47 12.37 -16.17 29.43
C THR A 47 11.14 -15.38 29.87
N GLY A 48 11.19 -14.86 31.09
CA GLY A 48 10.16 -13.97 31.63
C GLY A 48 8.97 -14.72 32.20
N ALA A 49 7.91 -13.96 32.52
CA ALA A 49 6.69 -14.49 33.17
C ALA A 49 5.95 -15.49 32.30
N LYS A 50 6.13 -15.43 30.98
CA LYS A 50 5.45 -16.31 30.02
C LYS A 50 6.30 -17.48 29.56
N LYS A 51 7.43 -17.74 30.24
CA LYS A 51 8.33 -18.81 29.87
C LYS A 51 7.56 -20.13 29.63
N ASP A 52 7.93 -20.82 28.56
CA ASP A 52 7.35 -22.10 28.12
C ASP A 52 5.91 -22.00 27.58
N GLN A 53 5.29 -20.80 27.57
CA GLN A 53 3.99 -20.63 26.94
C GLN A 53 4.16 -20.45 25.43
N PRO A 54 3.14 -20.84 24.63
CA PRO A 54 3.19 -20.63 23.18
C PRO A 54 3.37 -19.16 22.84
N LYS A 55 4.22 -18.90 21.86
CA LYS A 55 4.45 -17.57 21.32
C LYS A 55 3.85 -17.51 19.92
N TYR A 56 3.17 -16.39 19.63
CA TYR A 56 2.50 -16.21 18.35
C TYR A 56 3.05 -15.01 17.62
N LYS A 57 2.96 -15.05 16.30
CA LYS A 57 3.30 -13.92 15.44
C LYS A 57 2.27 -13.79 14.35
N LYS A 58 2.22 -12.60 13.72
CA LYS A 58 1.35 -12.36 12.59
C LYS A 58 2.12 -12.50 11.29
N GLN A 59 1.46 -13.08 10.31
CA GLN A 59 1.93 -13.15 8.94
C GLN A 59 0.83 -12.63 8.02
N TYR A 60 1.22 -12.20 6.83
CA TYR A 60 0.33 -11.55 5.89
C TYR A 60 0.46 -12.24 4.54
N GLN A 61 -0.66 -12.65 3.98
CA GLN A 61 -0.66 -13.36 2.71
C GLN A 61 -0.61 -12.37 1.55
N CYS A 62 0.32 -12.61 0.61
CA CYS A 62 0.34 -11.89 -0.66
C CYS A 62 -0.87 -12.32 -1.50
N SER A 63 -1.59 -11.35 -2.06
CA SER A 63 -2.76 -11.64 -2.89
C SER A 63 -2.40 -12.29 -4.22
N GLU A 64 -1.16 -12.12 -4.68
CA GLU A 64 -0.71 -12.63 -5.97
C GLU A 64 -0.08 -14.01 -5.86
N CYS A 65 1.01 -14.13 -5.12
CA CYS A 65 1.74 -15.41 -5.03
C CYS A 65 1.21 -16.33 -3.93
N LYS A 66 0.36 -15.83 -3.04
CA LYS A 66 -0.27 -16.57 -1.94
C LYS A 66 0.69 -17.01 -0.84
N ASP A 67 1.96 -16.66 -0.90
CA ASP A 67 2.89 -16.89 0.19
C ASP A 67 2.66 -15.94 1.35
N TYR A 68 3.24 -16.24 2.49
CA TYR A 68 3.07 -15.47 3.72
C TYR A 68 4.35 -14.75 4.08
N PHE A 69 4.20 -13.52 4.58
CA PHE A 69 5.33 -12.63 4.86
C PHE A 69 5.10 -11.88 6.16
N ILE A 70 6.21 -11.39 6.76
CA ILE A 70 6.11 -10.45 7.88
C ILE A 70 5.74 -9.07 7.33
N GLN A 71 5.25 -8.19 8.21
CA GLN A 71 4.69 -6.91 7.78
C GLN A 71 5.67 -6.05 6.99
N LYS A 72 6.94 -6.04 7.34
CA LYS A 72 7.93 -5.22 6.64
C LYS A 72 8.17 -5.64 5.19
N ASP A 73 7.78 -6.85 4.82
CA ASP A 73 8.01 -7.39 3.48
C ASP A 73 6.78 -7.29 2.58
N ILE A 74 5.71 -6.68 3.06
CA ILE A 74 4.49 -6.49 2.28
C ILE A 74 4.21 -5.02 2.05
N GLN A 75 3.41 -4.74 1.03
CA GLN A 75 2.91 -3.40 0.72
C GLN A 75 1.44 -3.48 0.35
N VAL A 76 0.71 -2.40 0.63
CA VAL A 76 -0.67 -2.27 0.17
C VAL A 76 -0.62 -1.68 -1.23
N ASP A 77 -1.34 -2.31 -2.14
CA ASP A 77 -1.39 -1.94 -3.54
C ASP A 77 -2.82 -1.60 -3.93
N HIS A 78 -2.97 -0.66 -4.86
CA HIS A 78 -4.27 -0.36 -5.45
C HIS A 78 -4.54 -1.34 -6.59
N ILE A 79 -5.66 -2.04 -6.52
CA ILE A 79 -6.04 -2.98 -7.59
C ILE A 79 -6.17 -2.21 -8.90
N VAL A 80 -6.84 -1.04 -8.86
CA VAL A 80 -6.88 -0.11 -9.98
C VAL A 80 -5.95 1.05 -9.66
N PRO A 81 -4.88 1.26 -10.44
CA PRO A 81 -3.96 2.36 -10.18
C PRO A 81 -4.66 3.72 -10.17
N ALA A 82 -4.16 4.64 -9.35
CA ALA A 82 -4.72 5.99 -9.28
C ALA A 82 -4.55 6.76 -10.59
N GLY A 83 -3.54 6.41 -11.37
CA GLY A 83 -3.28 7.07 -12.63
C GLY A 83 -2.39 8.30 -12.48
N SER A 84 -2.45 9.17 -13.46
CA SER A 84 -1.66 10.39 -13.47
C SER A 84 -2.43 11.57 -12.90
N LEU A 85 -1.69 12.55 -12.43
CA LEU A 85 -2.23 13.85 -11.98
C LEU A 85 -1.38 14.92 -12.62
N LYS A 86 -1.82 15.41 -13.80
CA LYS A 86 -1.11 16.41 -14.59
C LYS A 86 -1.88 17.72 -14.73
N SER A 87 -3.16 17.71 -14.41
CA SER A 87 -4.03 18.88 -14.45
C SER A 87 -5.12 18.69 -13.41
N PHE A 88 -5.88 19.76 -13.14
CA PHE A 88 -7.02 19.67 -12.23
C PHE A 88 -8.12 18.77 -12.78
N ASP A 89 -8.19 18.58 -14.10
CA ASP A 89 -9.17 17.67 -14.70
C ASP A 89 -8.91 16.21 -14.25
N ASP A 90 -7.68 15.87 -13.94
CA ASP A 90 -7.33 14.53 -13.45
C ASP A 90 -7.65 14.33 -11.99
N LEU A 91 -7.86 15.41 -11.23
CA LEU A 91 -7.87 15.35 -9.77
C LEU A 91 -8.97 14.46 -9.21
N VAL A 92 -10.19 14.58 -9.73
CA VAL A 92 -11.33 13.81 -9.23
C VAL A 92 -11.05 12.29 -9.37
N THR A 93 -10.64 11.87 -10.54
CA THR A 93 -10.34 10.47 -10.81
C THR A 93 -9.16 9.98 -9.97
N PHE A 94 -8.10 10.78 -9.90
CA PHE A 94 -6.93 10.43 -9.11
C PHE A 94 -7.29 10.26 -7.63
N ALA A 95 -8.00 11.22 -7.05
CA ALA A 95 -8.38 11.16 -5.65
C ALA A 95 -9.34 10.01 -5.37
N ASP A 96 -10.31 9.78 -6.25
CA ASP A 96 -11.28 8.71 -6.11
C ASP A 96 -10.60 7.33 -6.11
N ARG A 97 -9.64 7.14 -7.00
CA ARG A 97 -8.91 5.87 -7.10
C ARG A 97 -7.88 5.69 -5.99
N LEU A 98 -7.23 6.78 -5.57
CA LEU A 98 -6.24 6.72 -4.49
C LEU A 98 -6.90 6.41 -3.15
N PHE A 99 -8.00 7.10 -2.84
CA PHE A 99 -8.73 6.95 -1.59
C PHE A 99 -9.96 6.08 -1.81
N CYS A 100 -9.75 4.91 -2.39
CA CYS A 100 -10.81 3.93 -2.61
C CYS A 100 -11.20 3.21 -1.32
N GLY A 101 -12.28 2.44 -1.36
CA GLY A 101 -12.64 1.58 -0.25
C GLY A 101 -11.67 0.41 -0.11
N VAL A 102 -11.80 -0.32 0.99
CA VAL A 102 -10.89 -1.43 1.28
C VAL A 102 -10.90 -2.50 0.18
N ASP A 103 -12.03 -2.66 -0.51
CA ASP A 103 -12.12 -3.64 -1.60
C ASP A 103 -11.29 -3.27 -2.83
N GLY A 104 -10.87 -2.02 -2.92
CA GLY A 104 -9.98 -1.57 -3.99
C GLY A 104 -8.49 -1.73 -3.66
N LEU A 105 -8.18 -2.27 -2.50
CA LEU A 105 -6.81 -2.44 -2.03
C LEU A 105 -6.49 -3.92 -1.87
N GLN A 106 -5.21 -4.25 -2.01
CA GLN A 106 -4.73 -5.61 -1.79
C GLN A 106 -3.35 -5.56 -1.15
N VAL A 107 -3.02 -6.63 -0.43
CA VAL A 107 -1.69 -6.78 0.18
C VAL A 107 -0.84 -7.63 -0.76
N MET A 108 0.35 -7.16 -1.05
CA MET A 108 1.29 -7.86 -1.92
C MET A 108 2.67 -7.88 -1.30
N CYS A 109 3.43 -8.94 -1.55
CA CYS A 109 4.85 -8.95 -1.18
C CYS A 109 5.59 -7.97 -2.10
N LYS A 110 6.75 -7.50 -1.65
CA LYS A 110 7.51 -6.51 -2.42
C LYS A 110 7.89 -6.98 -3.83
N PRO A 111 8.36 -8.23 -4.03
CA PRO A 111 8.62 -8.70 -5.39
C PRO A 111 7.41 -8.69 -6.31
N CYS A 112 6.25 -9.16 -5.84
CA CYS A 112 5.03 -9.15 -6.66
C CYS A 112 4.57 -7.73 -6.96
N HIS A 113 4.65 -6.83 -5.97
CA HIS A 113 4.31 -5.42 -6.15
C HIS A 113 5.23 -4.77 -7.20
N SER A 114 6.51 -5.06 -7.14
CA SER A 114 7.48 -4.55 -8.11
C SER A 114 7.15 -5.01 -9.53
N THR A 115 6.81 -6.30 -9.70
CA THR A 115 6.43 -6.85 -11.00
C THR A 115 5.18 -6.17 -11.54
N LYS A 116 4.16 -6.00 -10.70
CA LYS A 116 2.92 -5.31 -11.08
C LYS A 116 3.18 -3.87 -11.50
N THR A 117 4.01 -3.15 -10.74
CA THR A 117 4.36 -1.77 -11.06
C THR A 117 5.03 -1.66 -12.42
N LYS A 118 5.94 -2.58 -12.73
CA LYS A 118 6.60 -2.61 -14.04
C LYS A 118 5.61 -2.86 -15.17
N GLN A 119 4.67 -3.78 -14.97
CA GLN A 119 3.64 -4.06 -15.96
C GLN A 119 2.73 -2.85 -16.18
N GLU A 120 2.36 -2.15 -15.12
CA GLU A 120 1.53 -0.96 -15.22
C GLU A 120 2.25 0.16 -15.98
N LYS A 121 3.55 0.33 -15.75
CA LYS A 121 4.33 1.32 -16.49
C LYS A 121 4.42 0.98 -17.98
N SER A 122 4.54 -0.31 -18.32
CA SER A 122 4.58 -0.74 -19.71
C SER A 122 3.24 -0.56 -20.42
N ASN A 123 2.14 -0.77 -19.70
CA ASN A 123 0.80 -0.72 -20.26
C ASN A 123 0.12 0.65 -20.13
N GLY A 124 0.64 1.53 -19.28
CA GLY A 124 0.02 2.80 -18.94
C GLY A 124 0.42 3.97 -19.82
N LYS A 125 0.89 3.72 -20.99
CA LYS A 125 1.35 4.79 -21.90
C LYS A 125 0.22 5.49 -22.62
#